data_e413e9e850d2913f88b82fe5335a5fbc
#
_entry.id   e413e9e850d2913f88b82fe5335a5fbc
#
_cell.length_a   1.000
_cell.length_b   1.000
_cell.length_c   1.000
_cell.angle_alpha   90.00
_cell.angle_beta   90.00
_cell.angle_gamma   90.00
#
_symmetry.space_group_name_H-M   'P 1'
#
loop_
_entity.id
_entity.type
_entity.pdbx_description
1 polymer ?
#
loop_
_entity_poly.entity_id
_entity_poly.type
_entity_poly.pdbx_seq_one_letter_code
_entity_poly.pdbx_strand_id
1 'polypeptide(L)'
;SLWWPILCWFYVNKSGDHSFGKSQRVQRGIQLLLDLVLHPTFEGTPVLFVPDCAFMIDRPMDVWGAPLEVEVLLHGCLKSCINLMELSREDHVSRLLDQRLILTSQWVEDLKSFLLKHYWVTSQTMQILRRRPTEQYGDDQHFNEFNVQPQVVPSWLQEWLENRGGYLIG
;
A
#
# COMPACT_ATOMS: atom_id res chain seq x y z
N SER A 1 -14.10 -1.78 4.30
CA SER A 1 -13.35 -2.15 3.09
C SER A 1 -12.52 -0.97 2.61
N LEU A 2 -11.24 -1.18 2.33
CA LEU A 2 -10.32 -0.15 1.79
C LEU A 2 -10.73 0.34 0.38
N TRP A 3 -11.46 -0.46 -0.35
CA TRP A 3 -11.99 -0.09 -1.67
C TRP A 3 -13.05 1.01 -1.64
N TRP A 4 -13.79 1.14 -0.53
CA TRP A 4 -14.92 2.06 -0.46
C TRP A 4 -14.55 3.53 -0.71
N PRO A 5 -13.53 4.13 -0.05
CA PRO A 5 -13.14 5.51 -0.34
C PRO A 5 -12.59 5.69 -1.76
N ILE A 6 -11.88 4.67 -2.28
CA ILE A 6 -11.36 4.69 -3.64
C ILE A 6 -12.51 4.80 -4.65
N LEU A 7 -13.54 3.99 -4.48
CA LEU A 7 -14.72 4.02 -5.36
C LEU A 7 -15.51 5.32 -5.21
N CYS A 8 -15.66 5.85 -3.98
CA CYS A 8 -16.29 7.16 -3.77
C CYS A 8 -15.54 8.29 -4.48
N TRP A 9 -14.21 8.32 -4.33
CA TRP A 9 -13.40 9.32 -5.02
C TRP A 9 -13.41 9.15 -6.53
N PHE A 10 -13.33 7.91 -7.02
CA PHE A 10 -13.44 7.62 -8.45
C PHE A 10 -14.76 8.12 -9.03
N TYR A 11 -15.88 7.88 -8.33
CA TYR A 11 -17.20 8.38 -8.73
C TYR A 11 -17.22 9.90 -8.80
N VAL A 12 -16.81 10.59 -7.74
CA VAL A 12 -16.76 12.07 -7.70
C VAL A 12 -15.90 12.63 -8.84
N ASN A 13 -14.71 12.05 -9.04
CA ASN A 13 -13.77 12.52 -10.06
C ASN A 13 -14.28 12.29 -11.50
N LYS A 14 -15.07 11.26 -11.73
CA LYS A 14 -15.62 10.94 -13.06
C LYS A 14 -16.96 11.63 -13.35
N SER A 15 -17.82 11.77 -12.35
CA SER A 15 -19.15 12.38 -12.51
C SER A 15 -19.16 13.89 -12.32
N GLY A 16 -18.16 14.45 -11.60
CA GLY A 16 -18.17 15.83 -11.14
C GLY A 16 -19.16 16.09 -10.00
N ASP A 17 -19.78 15.03 -9.43
CA ASP A 17 -20.72 15.18 -8.32
C ASP A 17 -20.01 15.40 -6.98
N HIS A 18 -19.57 16.63 -6.78
CA HIS A 18 -18.92 17.04 -5.53
C HIS A 18 -19.90 16.98 -4.35
N SER A 19 -21.21 17.13 -4.58
CA SER A 19 -22.21 17.07 -3.52
C SER A 19 -22.27 15.70 -2.84
N PHE A 20 -22.10 14.63 -3.61
CA PHE A 20 -21.95 13.28 -3.07
C PHE A 20 -20.72 13.19 -2.15
N GLY A 21 -19.54 13.63 -2.61
CA GLY A 21 -18.30 13.60 -1.83
C GLY A 21 -18.40 14.41 -0.53
N LYS A 22 -19.08 15.56 -0.57
CA LYS A 22 -19.31 16.45 0.59
C LYS A 22 -20.42 15.94 1.53
N SER A 23 -21.18 14.93 1.13
CA SER A 23 -22.31 14.45 1.91
C SER A 23 -21.89 13.97 3.30
N GLN A 24 -22.73 14.23 4.31
CA GLN A 24 -22.47 13.84 5.70
C GLN A 24 -22.20 12.33 5.84
N ARG A 25 -22.87 11.49 5.02
CA ARG A 25 -22.69 10.03 5.05
C ARG A 25 -21.29 9.62 4.60
N VAL A 26 -20.81 10.20 3.51
CA VAL A 26 -19.46 9.94 3.00
C VAL A 26 -18.41 10.44 3.98
N GLN A 27 -18.53 11.69 4.46
CA GLN A 27 -17.59 12.26 5.42
C GLN A 27 -17.55 11.50 6.75
N ARG A 28 -18.71 11.06 7.26
CA ARG A 28 -18.77 10.23 8.46
C ARG A 28 -18.13 8.86 8.24
N GLY A 29 -18.35 8.24 7.08
CA GLY A 29 -17.73 6.97 6.72
C GLY A 29 -16.20 7.07 6.66
N ILE A 30 -15.67 8.15 6.09
CA ILE A 30 -14.23 8.44 6.05
C ILE A 30 -13.67 8.57 7.48
N GLN A 31 -14.35 9.34 8.34
CA GLN A 31 -13.93 9.50 9.74
C GLN A 31 -13.82 8.17 10.47
N LEU A 32 -14.85 7.32 10.36
CA LEU A 32 -14.87 6.01 11.00
C LEU A 32 -13.75 5.09 10.46
N LEU A 33 -13.49 5.15 9.17
CA LEU A 33 -12.42 4.37 8.56
C LEU A 33 -11.05 4.85 9.05
N LEU A 34 -10.81 6.15 9.07
CA LEU A 34 -9.55 6.71 9.55
C LEU A 34 -9.35 6.47 11.06
N ASP A 35 -10.41 6.57 11.86
CA ASP A 35 -10.36 6.23 13.29
C ASP A 35 -9.95 4.76 13.52
N LEU A 36 -10.33 3.86 12.60
CA LEU A 36 -9.94 2.45 12.65
C LEU A 36 -8.51 2.24 12.16
N VAL A 37 -8.17 2.77 10.99
CA VAL A 37 -6.90 2.47 10.30
C VAL A 37 -5.71 3.23 10.92
N LEU A 38 -5.94 4.46 11.40
CA LEU A 38 -4.91 5.28 12.03
C LEU A 38 -4.91 5.15 13.57
N HIS A 39 -5.48 4.08 14.10
CA HIS A 39 -5.53 3.87 15.55
C HIS A 39 -4.12 3.60 16.11
N PRO A 40 -3.75 4.19 17.28
CA PRO A 40 -2.40 4.05 17.85
C PRO A 40 -1.98 2.62 18.21
N THR A 41 -2.93 1.68 18.29
CA THR A 41 -2.63 0.25 18.53
C THR A 41 -2.00 -0.46 17.33
N PHE A 42 -2.05 0.15 16.14
CA PHE A 42 -1.23 -0.29 15.03
C PHE A 42 0.19 0.24 15.23
N GLU A 43 0.93 -0.43 16.07
CA GLU A 43 2.21 0.00 16.63
C GLU A 43 3.20 0.49 15.57
N GLY A 44 3.35 1.81 15.45
CA GLY A 44 4.55 2.47 14.94
C GLY A 44 4.95 2.24 13.48
N THR A 45 4.27 1.38 12.74
CA THR A 45 4.50 1.16 11.32
C THR A 45 3.32 1.65 10.50
N PRO A 46 3.56 2.30 9.36
CA PRO A 46 2.48 2.83 8.52
C PRO A 46 1.72 1.74 7.74
N VAL A 47 1.81 0.48 8.13
CA VAL A 47 1.34 -0.70 7.40
C VAL A 47 0.24 -1.46 8.15
N LEU A 48 -0.56 -2.20 7.40
CA LEU A 48 -1.55 -3.15 7.94
C LEU A 48 -0.97 -4.57 7.93
N PHE A 49 -0.77 -5.13 9.11
CA PHE A 49 -0.32 -6.51 9.23
C PHE A 49 -1.46 -7.50 9.09
N VAL A 50 -1.19 -8.58 8.35
CA VAL A 50 -2.03 -9.77 8.31
C VAL A 50 -1.47 -10.76 9.33
N PRO A 51 -2.15 -10.99 10.47
CA PRO A 51 -1.62 -11.83 11.55
C PRO A 51 -1.73 -13.32 11.26
N ASP A 52 -2.71 -13.72 10.45
CA ASP A 52 -3.04 -15.12 10.15
C ASP A 52 -3.08 -15.39 8.65
N CYS A 53 -2.66 -16.59 8.31
CA CYS A 53 -2.50 -17.15 6.99
C CYS A 53 -3.79 -17.25 6.21
N ALA A 54 -4.44 -16.26 5.73
CA ALA A 54 -5.50 -16.47 4.75
C ALA A 54 -5.83 -15.18 4.02
N PHE A 55 -5.10 -14.91 3.00
CA PHE A 55 -5.35 -13.69 2.25
C PHE A 55 -6.03 -13.89 0.90
N MET A 56 -5.92 -15.08 0.30
CA MET A 56 -6.58 -15.38 -0.97
C MET A 56 -7.94 -16.03 -0.75
N ILE A 57 -8.95 -15.54 -1.47
CA ILE A 57 -10.34 -16.01 -1.39
C ILE A 57 -10.50 -17.47 -1.84
N ASP A 58 -9.62 -17.92 -2.73
CA ASP A 58 -9.73 -19.23 -3.41
C ASP A 58 -8.78 -20.30 -2.89
N ARG A 59 -7.80 -19.92 -2.06
CA ARG A 59 -6.84 -20.87 -1.48
C ARG A 59 -6.18 -20.31 -0.22
N PRO A 60 -5.90 -21.18 0.76
CA PRO A 60 -5.08 -20.81 1.88
C PRO A 60 -3.65 -20.53 1.39
N MET A 61 -3.12 -19.37 1.73
CA MET A 61 -1.72 -19.01 1.53
C MET A 61 -1.14 -18.61 2.87
N ASP A 62 0.06 -19.13 3.16
CA ASP A 62 0.83 -18.72 4.34
C ASP A 62 1.46 -17.34 4.10
N VAL A 63 0.63 -16.31 4.07
CA VAL A 63 1.08 -14.92 3.94
C VAL A 63 1.07 -14.29 5.31
N TRP A 64 2.22 -13.85 5.76
CA TRP A 64 2.44 -13.18 7.04
C TRP A 64 2.95 -11.76 6.82
N GLY A 65 2.63 -10.86 7.73
CA GLY A 65 3.18 -9.51 7.74
C GLY A 65 2.38 -8.53 6.90
N ALA A 66 3.06 -7.73 6.09
CA ALA A 66 2.47 -6.65 5.30
C ALA A 66 2.48 -6.99 3.79
N PRO A 67 1.44 -7.65 3.24
CA PRO A 67 1.40 -8.00 1.82
C PRO A 67 1.31 -6.75 0.95
N LEU A 68 2.07 -6.70 -0.14
CA LEU A 68 2.15 -5.55 -1.04
C LEU A 68 0.77 -5.08 -1.52
N GLU A 69 -0.10 -6.00 -1.89
CA GLU A 69 -1.45 -5.69 -2.39
C GLU A 69 -2.32 -4.99 -1.35
N VAL A 70 -2.19 -5.34 -0.07
CA VAL A 70 -2.90 -4.68 1.03
C VAL A 70 -2.37 -3.27 1.23
N GLU A 71 -1.05 -3.11 1.20
CA GLU A 71 -0.39 -1.84 1.45
C GLU A 71 -0.61 -0.84 0.30
N VAL A 72 -0.60 -1.30 -0.94
CA VAL A 72 -0.95 -0.48 -2.12
C VAL A 72 -2.41 -0.05 -2.06
N LEU A 73 -3.31 -0.98 -1.67
CA LEU A 73 -4.72 -0.67 -1.50
C LEU A 73 -4.96 0.32 -0.36
N LEU A 74 -4.24 0.18 0.76
CA LEU A 74 -4.25 1.12 1.88
C LEU A 74 -3.79 2.51 1.43
N HIS A 75 -2.70 2.60 0.69
CA HIS A 75 -2.19 3.85 0.15
C HIS A 75 -3.24 4.55 -0.74
N GLY A 76 -3.85 3.82 -1.67
CA GLY A 76 -4.93 4.34 -2.52
C GLY A 76 -6.17 4.79 -1.72
N CYS A 77 -6.53 4.02 -0.69
CA CYS A 77 -7.60 4.35 0.24
C CYS A 77 -7.35 5.68 0.96
N LEU A 78 -6.18 5.83 1.59
CA LEU A 78 -5.82 7.04 2.35
C LEU A 78 -5.74 8.28 1.44
N LYS A 79 -5.17 8.16 0.25
CA LYS A 79 -5.17 9.25 -0.74
C LYS A 79 -6.59 9.66 -1.15
N SER A 80 -7.47 8.70 -1.33
CA SER A 80 -8.87 8.98 -1.66
C SER A 80 -9.61 9.66 -0.50
N CYS A 81 -9.31 9.25 0.74
CA CYS A 81 -9.83 9.93 1.93
C CYS A 81 -9.38 11.40 2.00
N ILE A 82 -8.10 11.67 1.73
CA ILE A 82 -7.56 13.05 1.69
C ILE A 82 -8.34 13.88 0.67
N ASN A 83 -8.45 13.41 -0.57
CA ASN A 83 -9.14 14.14 -1.63
C ASN A 83 -10.62 14.44 -1.28
N LEU A 84 -11.32 13.45 -0.68
CA LEU A 84 -12.71 13.64 -0.25
C LEU A 84 -12.85 14.58 0.96
N MET A 85 -11.88 14.60 1.88
CA MET A 85 -11.85 15.55 2.99
C MET A 85 -11.54 16.96 2.52
N GLU A 86 -10.65 17.13 1.55
CA GLU A 86 -10.33 18.43 0.95
C GLU A 86 -11.57 19.06 0.30
N LEU A 87 -12.40 18.30 -0.40
CA LEU A 87 -13.68 18.79 -0.91
C LEU A 87 -14.58 19.36 0.20
N SER A 88 -14.64 18.71 1.34
CA SER A 88 -15.46 19.17 2.47
C SER A 88 -14.85 20.39 3.16
N ARG A 89 -13.53 20.55 3.12
CA ARG A 89 -12.81 21.68 3.69
C ARG A 89 -13.13 23.00 3.00
N GLU A 90 -13.43 22.97 1.71
CA GLU A 90 -13.82 24.16 0.96
C GLU A 90 -15.05 24.85 1.56
N ASP A 91 -15.99 24.07 2.11
CA ASP A 91 -17.24 24.58 2.67
C ASP A 91 -17.19 24.85 4.18
N HIS A 92 -16.35 24.08 4.90
CA HIS A 92 -16.27 24.10 6.36
C HIS A 92 -14.84 23.99 6.86
N VAL A 93 -14.26 25.13 7.24
CA VAL A 93 -12.96 25.15 7.92
C VAL A 93 -13.12 24.65 9.34
N SER A 94 -12.56 23.51 9.65
CA SER A 94 -12.56 22.89 10.98
C SER A 94 -11.15 22.50 11.40
N ARG A 95 -10.72 22.96 12.57
CA ARG A 95 -9.41 22.59 13.14
C ARG A 95 -9.22 21.07 13.24
N LEU A 96 -10.28 20.33 13.54
CA LEU A 96 -10.25 18.87 13.62
C LEU A 96 -10.03 18.24 12.25
N LEU A 97 -10.67 18.77 11.22
CA LEU A 97 -10.49 18.32 9.83
C LEU A 97 -9.07 18.59 9.35
N ASP A 98 -8.52 19.77 9.63
CA ASP A 98 -7.14 20.11 9.28
C ASP A 98 -6.13 19.18 9.97
N GLN A 99 -6.31 18.89 11.24
CA GLN A 99 -5.46 17.94 11.96
C GLN A 99 -5.51 16.55 11.35
N ARG A 100 -6.70 16.06 10.98
CA ARG A 100 -6.86 14.75 10.32
C ARG A 100 -6.21 14.71 8.95
N LEU A 101 -6.34 15.77 8.17
CA LEU A 101 -5.67 15.91 6.87
C LEU A 101 -4.14 15.82 7.01
N ILE A 102 -3.57 16.54 7.98
CA ILE A 102 -2.13 16.51 8.25
C ILE A 102 -1.68 15.10 8.63
N LEU A 103 -2.35 14.47 9.60
CA LEU A 103 -2.01 13.12 10.07
C LEU A 103 -2.13 12.08 8.95
N THR A 104 -3.22 12.14 8.17
CA THR A 104 -3.42 11.20 7.06
C THR A 104 -2.39 11.41 5.96
N SER A 105 -2.03 12.65 5.65
CA SER A 105 -1.00 12.96 4.66
C SER A 105 0.38 12.47 5.09
N GLN A 106 0.73 12.64 6.37
CA GLN A 106 1.95 12.11 6.94
C GLN A 106 2.00 10.58 6.77
N TRP A 107 0.92 9.90 7.13
CA TRP A 107 0.83 8.45 7.02
C TRP A 107 0.97 7.95 5.58
N VAL A 108 0.40 8.66 4.60
CA VAL A 108 0.56 8.33 3.18
C VAL A 108 2.02 8.42 2.73
N GLU A 109 2.75 9.44 3.16
CA GLU A 109 4.18 9.57 2.80
C GLU A 109 5.05 8.53 3.52
N ASP A 110 4.75 8.21 4.77
CA ASP A 110 5.44 7.16 5.52
C ASP A 110 5.20 5.78 4.88
N LEU A 111 3.95 5.47 4.51
CA LEU A 111 3.60 4.23 3.81
C LEU A 111 4.26 4.14 2.43
N LYS A 112 4.28 5.23 1.68
CA LYS A 112 4.98 5.29 0.39
C LYS A 112 6.49 5.04 0.56
N SER A 113 7.10 5.64 1.57
CA SER A 113 8.51 5.44 1.90
C SER A 113 8.79 3.98 2.28
N PHE A 114 7.89 3.36 3.06
CA PHE A 114 7.95 1.95 3.41
C PHE A 114 7.86 1.06 2.17
N LEU A 115 6.88 1.30 1.29
CA LEU A 115 6.70 0.55 0.05
C LEU A 115 7.95 0.61 -0.84
N LEU A 116 8.51 1.79 -1.03
CA LEU A 116 9.72 1.96 -1.84
C LEU A 116 10.95 1.32 -1.19
N LYS A 117 11.03 1.30 0.12
CA LYS A 117 12.15 0.69 0.85
C LYS A 117 12.12 -0.84 0.82
N HIS A 118 10.94 -1.43 0.94
CA HIS A 118 10.81 -2.88 1.18
C HIS A 118 10.36 -3.68 -0.03
N TYR A 119 9.64 -3.08 -0.96
CA TYR A 119 9.08 -3.77 -2.12
C TYR A 119 9.66 -3.29 -3.46
N TRP A 120 10.43 -2.20 -3.48
CA TRP A 120 11.09 -1.74 -4.70
C TRP A 120 12.38 -2.49 -4.94
N VAL A 121 12.41 -3.27 -6.03
CA VAL A 121 13.56 -4.09 -6.40
C VAL A 121 14.28 -3.48 -7.59
N THR A 122 15.58 -3.28 -7.44
CA THR A 122 16.50 -2.81 -8.49
C THR A 122 17.38 -3.96 -8.98
N SER A 123 18.09 -3.75 -10.07
CA SER A 123 19.09 -4.71 -10.56
C SER A 123 20.17 -5.00 -9.51
N GLN A 124 20.58 -4.00 -8.73
CA GLN A 124 21.53 -4.17 -7.61
C GLN A 124 20.93 -5.02 -6.47
N THR A 125 19.70 -4.73 -6.08
CA THR A 125 18.98 -5.52 -5.06
C THR A 125 18.87 -6.98 -5.48
N MET A 126 18.49 -7.23 -6.73
CA MET A 126 18.42 -8.58 -7.30
C MET A 126 19.76 -9.32 -7.26
N GLN A 127 20.87 -8.63 -7.54
CA GLN A 127 22.19 -9.25 -7.47
C GLN A 127 22.59 -9.61 -6.03
N ILE A 128 22.23 -8.77 -5.07
CA ILE A 128 22.48 -9.04 -3.63
C ILE A 128 21.66 -10.26 -3.18
N LEU A 129 20.39 -10.28 -3.52
CA LEU A 129 19.47 -11.38 -3.14
C LEU A 129 19.88 -12.72 -3.76
N ARG A 130 20.37 -12.71 -5.01
CA ARG A 130 20.90 -13.90 -5.68
C ARG A 130 22.10 -14.55 -4.96
N ARG A 131 22.84 -13.79 -4.16
CA ARG A 131 24.04 -14.28 -3.47
C ARG A 131 23.78 -14.80 -2.07
N ARG A 132 22.57 -14.63 -1.53
CA ARG A 132 22.21 -15.15 -0.20
C ARG A 132 21.65 -16.56 -0.33
N PRO A 133 22.30 -17.57 0.30
CA PRO A 133 21.66 -18.88 0.48
C PRO A 133 20.44 -18.68 1.39
N THR A 134 19.33 -19.30 1.03
CA THR A 134 18.17 -19.30 1.90
C THR A 134 18.17 -20.59 2.70
N GLU A 135 18.08 -20.48 4.02
CA GLU A 135 18.09 -21.63 4.95
C GLU A 135 16.97 -22.65 4.64
N GLN A 136 15.94 -22.22 3.95
CA GLN A 136 14.75 -23.02 3.69
C GLN A 136 14.94 -24.09 2.60
N TYR A 137 15.95 -23.95 1.72
CA TYR A 137 16.13 -24.82 0.54
C TYR A 137 17.49 -25.49 0.43
N GLY A 138 18.33 -25.39 1.47
CA GLY A 138 19.66 -26.01 1.54
C GLY A 138 20.75 -25.22 0.83
N ASP A 139 22.00 -25.59 1.11
CA ASP A 139 23.20 -24.84 0.70
C ASP A 139 23.45 -24.76 -0.82
N ASP A 140 22.84 -25.65 -1.60
CA ASP A 140 23.08 -25.74 -3.05
C ASP A 140 22.06 -24.99 -3.91
N GLN A 141 21.02 -24.42 -3.30
CA GLN A 141 19.98 -23.72 -4.03
C GLN A 141 19.96 -22.23 -3.68
N HIS A 142 20.49 -21.40 -4.55
CA HIS A 142 20.45 -19.95 -4.42
C HIS A 142 19.06 -19.41 -4.79
N PHE A 143 18.14 -19.48 -3.86
CA PHE A 143 16.89 -18.73 -3.96
C PHE A 143 17.10 -17.34 -3.36
N ASN A 144 16.52 -16.32 -3.97
CA ASN A 144 16.39 -15.02 -3.34
C ASN A 144 15.15 -14.98 -2.42
N GLU A 145 15.00 -13.92 -1.66
CA GLU A 145 13.85 -13.72 -0.75
C GLU A 145 12.48 -13.78 -1.47
N PHE A 146 12.49 -13.67 -2.79
CA PHE A 146 11.30 -13.71 -3.64
C PHE A 146 11.09 -15.08 -4.32
N ASN A 147 11.81 -16.12 -3.92
CA ASN A 147 11.70 -17.46 -4.53
C ASN A 147 11.95 -17.51 -6.05
N VAL A 148 12.68 -16.54 -6.60
CA VAL A 148 12.99 -16.49 -8.03
C VAL A 148 14.32 -17.21 -8.28
N GLN A 149 14.28 -18.30 -9.03
CA GLN A 149 15.50 -18.97 -9.49
C GLN A 149 16.26 -18.05 -10.46
N PRO A 150 17.56 -17.79 -10.23
CA PRO A 150 18.35 -16.91 -11.11
C PRO A 150 18.34 -17.30 -12.58
N GLN A 151 18.21 -18.63 -12.85
CA GLN A 151 18.17 -19.15 -14.22
C GLN A 151 16.85 -18.87 -14.95
N VAL A 152 15.80 -18.52 -14.21
CA VAL A 152 14.45 -18.28 -14.76
C VAL A 152 14.22 -16.78 -15.05
N VAL A 153 15.12 -15.90 -14.60
CA VAL A 153 15.00 -14.46 -14.87
C VAL A 153 15.41 -14.23 -16.34
N PRO A 154 14.47 -13.87 -17.21
CA PRO A 154 14.77 -13.64 -18.63
C PRO A 154 15.73 -12.46 -18.79
N SER A 155 16.61 -12.53 -19.80
CA SER A 155 17.55 -11.45 -20.11
C SER A 155 16.85 -10.10 -20.37
N TRP A 156 15.67 -10.13 -21.02
CA TRP A 156 14.86 -8.93 -21.26
C TRP A 156 14.40 -8.24 -19.99
N LEU A 157 14.20 -8.98 -18.88
CA LEU A 157 13.81 -8.39 -17.61
C LEU A 157 14.98 -7.61 -17.00
N GLN A 158 16.22 -8.09 -17.14
CA GLN A 158 17.40 -7.33 -16.70
C GLN A 158 17.54 -6.01 -17.46
N GLU A 159 17.45 -6.06 -18.78
CA GLU A 159 17.51 -4.88 -19.65
C GLU A 159 16.35 -3.91 -19.33
N TRP A 160 15.17 -4.43 -19.10
CA TRP A 160 14.00 -3.63 -18.71
C TRP A 160 14.18 -2.94 -17.36
N LEU A 161 14.78 -3.63 -16.38
CA LEU A 161 15.08 -3.08 -15.05
C LEU A 161 16.13 -1.97 -15.11
N GLU A 162 17.18 -2.14 -15.91
CA GLU A 162 18.22 -1.15 -16.10
C GLU A 162 17.65 0.15 -16.70
N ASN A 163 16.71 0.03 -17.63
CA ASN A 163 16.06 1.17 -18.27
C ASN A 163 15.00 1.87 -17.40
N ARG A 164 14.39 1.18 -16.43
CA ARG A 164 13.31 1.71 -15.59
C ARG A 164 13.66 1.90 -14.11
N GLY A 165 14.85 1.51 -13.72
CA GLY A 165 15.36 1.70 -12.36
C GLY A 165 14.84 0.69 -11.32
N GLY A 166 13.82 -0.10 -11.64
CA GLY A 166 13.27 -1.11 -10.74
C GLY A 166 11.78 -1.38 -10.91
N TYR A 167 11.23 -2.23 -10.05
CA TYR A 167 9.80 -2.59 -9.98
C TYR A 167 9.40 -2.98 -8.56
N LEU A 168 8.10 -2.94 -8.30
CA LEU A 168 7.53 -3.44 -7.04
C LEU A 168 7.35 -4.95 -7.12
N ILE A 169 7.65 -5.64 -6.02
CA ILE A 169 7.45 -7.08 -5.86
C ILE A 169 6.79 -7.35 -4.50
N GLY A 170 5.84 -8.28 -4.47
CA GLY A 170 5.13 -8.69 -3.27
C GLY A 170 4.90 -10.18 -3.26
#